data_b5faa606be2e65cb176e5d4c86e1dbc6
#
_entry.id   b5faa606be2e65cb176e5d4c86e1dbc6
#
_cell.length_a   1.000
_cell.length_b   1.000
_cell.length_c   1.000
_cell.angle_alpha   90.00
_cell.angle_beta   90.00
_cell.angle_gamma   90.00
#
_symmetry.space_group_name_H-M   'P 1'
#
loop_
_entity.id
_entity.type
_entity.pdbx_description
1 polymer ?
#
loop_
_entity_poly.entity_id
_entity_poly.type
_entity_poly.pdbx_seq_one_letter_code
_entity_poly.pdbx_strand_id
1 'polypeptide(L)'
;MVAGTRCLLALLLPQVLLGGAAGLVPELGRRKFAAASSGRPSSQPSDEVLSEFELRLLSMFGLKQRPTPSRDAVVPPYMLDLYRRHSGQPGSPAPDHRLERAASRANTVRSFHHEESLEELPETSGKTTRRFFINLSSIPTEEFITSAELQVFREQMQDALGNNSSFHHRINIYEIIKPATANSKFPVTRLLDTRLVNQNASRWESFDVTPAVMRWTAQGHANHGFVVEVAHLEEKQGVSKRHVRISRSLHQDEHSWSQIRPLLVTFGHDGKGHPLHLEVLFQGPKHKQRKRLKSSCKRHPLYVDFSDVGWNDWIVAPPGYHAFYCHGECPFPLADHLNSTNHAIVQTLVNSVNSKIPKACCVPTELSAISMLYLDENEKVVLKNYQDMVVEGCGCR
;
A
#
# COMPACT_ATOMS: atom_id res chain seq x y z
N MET A 1 -28.56 36.76 2.91
CA MET A 1 -27.70 35.93 3.78
C MET A 1 -28.15 34.44 3.90
N VAL A 2 -29.07 33.94 3.08
CA VAL A 2 -29.56 32.54 3.18
C VAL A 2 -29.16 31.67 1.98
N ALA A 3 -28.68 32.27 0.90
CA ALA A 3 -28.34 31.55 -0.35
C ALA A 3 -27.00 30.81 -0.33
N GLY A 4 -26.05 31.19 0.57
CA GLY A 4 -24.74 30.51 0.68
C GLY A 4 -24.77 29.14 1.38
N THR A 5 -25.77 28.96 2.25
CA THR A 5 -25.87 27.75 3.08
C THR A 5 -26.45 26.54 2.34
N ARG A 6 -27.22 26.76 1.26
CA ARG A 6 -27.84 25.64 0.52
C ARG A 6 -26.91 24.97 -0.48
N CYS A 7 -25.96 25.72 -1.04
CA CYS A 7 -24.92 25.11 -1.90
C CYS A 7 -23.98 24.21 -1.09
N LEU A 8 -23.76 24.52 0.18
CA LEU A 8 -22.95 23.75 1.10
C LEU A 8 -23.55 22.37 1.45
N LEU A 9 -24.88 22.25 1.54
CA LEU A 9 -25.55 21.02 1.98
C LEU A 9 -25.60 19.91 0.93
N ALA A 10 -25.69 20.26 -0.36
CA ALA A 10 -25.73 19.26 -1.45
C ALA A 10 -24.34 18.68 -1.80
N LEU A 11 -23.26 19.38 -1.41
CA LEU A 11 -21.86 18.99 -1.68
C LEU A 11 -21.07 18.60 -0.42
N LEU A 12 -21.73 18.52 0.74
CA LEU A 12 -21.07 18.30 2.03
C LEU A 12 -20.39 16.94 2.16
N LEU A 13 -20.75 15.92 1.41
CA LEU A 13 -20.14 14.61 1.52
C LEU A 13 -18.67 14.57 1.02
N PRO A 14 -18.28 15.17 -0.11
CA PRO A 14 -16.87 15.28 -0.48
C PRO A 14 -16.15 16.54 0.06
N GLN A 15 -16.86 17.64 0.37
CA GLN A 15 -16.22 18.90 0.79
C GLN A 15 -15.92 19.00 2.30
N VAL A 16 -16.59 18.20 3.13
CA VAL A 16 -16.24 18.09 4.56
C VAL A 16 -14.83 17.50 4.74
N LEU A 17 -14.35 16.72 3.75
CA LEU A 17 -12.97 16.24 3.73
C LEU A 17 -11.94 17.33 3.39
N LEU A 18 -12.33 18.39 2.70
CA LEU A 18 -11.40 19.41 2.18
C LEU A 18 -11.55 20.79 2.83
N GLY A 19 -12.73 21.13 3.35
CA GLY A 19 -13.01 22.44 3.92
C GLY A 19 -13.08 22.53 5.43
N GLY A 20 -13.18 21.40 6.10
CA GLY A 20 -13.37 21.30 7.54
C GLY A 20 -12.13 20.87 8.35
N ALA A 21 -11.02 20.57 7.68
CA ALA A 21 -9.82 20.04 8.32
C ALA A 21 -9.20 20.98 9.38
N ALA A 22 -9.40 22.29 9.24
CA ALA A 22 -8.95 23.26 10.27
C ALA A 22 -9.74 23.17 11.58
N GLY A 23 -10.89 22.49 11.61
CA GLY A 23 -11.73 22.31 12.80
C GLY A 23 -11.75 20.90 13.40
N LEU A 24 -11.12 19.92 12.74
CA LEU A 24 -11.23 18.49 13.09
C LEU A 24 -9.93 17.87 13.62
N VAL A 25 -8.94 18.67 13.99
CA VAL A 25 -7.70 18.17 14.55
C VAL A 25 -7.96 17.66 15.97
N PRO A 26 -7.63 16.39 16.29
CA PRO A 26 -7.71 15.89 17.67
C PRO A 26 -6.89 16.75 18.63
N GLU A 27 -7.31 16.84 19.87
CA GLU A 27 -6.75 17.74 20.89
C GLU A 27 -5.25 17.61 21.14
N LEU A 28 -4.65 16.45 20.81
CA LEU A 28 -3.20 16.22 20.89
C LEU A 28 -2.38 17.10 19.93
N GLY A 29 -2.94 17.52 18.78
CA GLY A 29 -2.30 18.45 17.83
C GLY A 29 -2.49 19.94 18.15
N ARG A 30 -3.45 20.27 19.01
CA ARG A 30 -3.89 21.66 19.27
C ARG A 30 -2.91 22.53 20.07
N ARG A 31 -1.97 21.98 20.78
CA ARG A 31 -1.06 22.78 21.63
C ARG A 31 -0.21 23.78 20.88
N LYS A 32 -0.08 23.68 19.55
CA LYS A 32 0.73 24.61 18.72
C LYS A 32 -0.06 25.76 18.08
N PHE A 33 -1.40 25.68 18.03
CA PHE A 33 -2.22 26.68 17.34
C PHE A 33 -3.01 27.63 18.23
N ALA A 34 -2.94 27.48 19.54
CA ALA A 34 -3.75 28.26 20.51
C ALA A 34 -3.30 29.73 20.71
N ALA A 35 -2.27 30.21 19.97
CA ALA A 35 -1.71 31.55 20.20
C ALA A 35 -2.23 32.68 19.30
N ALA A 36 -3.17 32.43 18.38
CA ALA A 36 -3.58 33.45 17.41
C ALA A 36 -5.06 33.41 16.99
N SER A 37 -6.05 33.48 17.90
CA SER A 37 -7.36 34.04 17.53
C SER A 37 -8.23 34.28 18.75
N SER A 38 -8.35 35.51 19.14
CA SER A 38 -9.41 36.01 20.04
C SER A 38 -10.67 36.26 19.23
N GLY A 39 -11.79 35.59 19.61
CA GLY A 39 -13.13 36.06 19.36
C GLY A 39 -13.95 35.38 18.27
N ARG A 40 -14.53 34.21 18.59
CA ARG A 40 -15.91 33.79 18.27
C ARG A 40 -16.17 32.44 18.96
N PRO A 41 -17.32 32.20 19.62
CA PRO A 41 -17.64 30.87 20.13
C PRO A 41 -18.00 29.98 18.93
N SER A 42 -17.03 29.23 18.43
CA SER A 42 -17.28 28.10 17.53
C SER A 42 -17.69 26.92 18.41
N SER A 43 -18.89 26.41 18.25
CA SER A 43 -19.30 25.13 18.82
C SER A 43 -18.32 24.06 18.31
N GLN A 44 -17.42 23.59 19.19
CA GLN A 44 -16.55 22.46 18.88
C GLN A 44 -17.41 21.22 18.70
N PRO A 45 -17.16 20.39 17.67
CA PRO A 45 -17.81 19.08 17.59
C PRO A 45 -17.51 18.28 18.86
N SER A 46 -18.50 17.53 19.35
CA SER A 46 -18.27 16.64 20.48
C SER A 46 -17.24 15.56 20.12
N ASP A 47 -16.50 15.05 21.10
CA ASP A 47 -15.51 13.98 20.90
C ASP A 47 -16.13 12.74 20.24
N GLU A 48 -17.40 12.49 20.48
CA GLU A 48 -18.20 11.42 19.89
C GLU A 48 -18.36 11.60 18.36
N VAL A 49 -18.67 12.82 17.89
CA VAL A 49 -18.76 13.14 16.45
C VAL A 49 -17.41 13.03 15.76
N LEU A 50 -16.33 13.43 16.44
CA LEU A 50 -14.98 13.29 15.92
C LEU A 50 -14.58 11.82 15.78
N SER A 51 -14.91 10.98 16.77
CA SER A 51 -14.65 9.54 16.75
C SER A 51 -15.46 8.85 15.65
N GLU A 52 -16.73 9.15 15.49
CA GLU A 52 -17.55 8.61 14.41
C GLU A 52 -17.02 9.01 13.03
N PHE A 53 -16.56 10.26 12.89
CA PHE A 53 -15.95 10.74 11.66
C PHE A 53 -14.62 10.03 11.33
N GLU A 54 -13.75 9.82 12.35
CA GLU A 54 -12.51 9.07 12.20
C GLU A 54 -12.78 7.63 11.73
N LEU A 55 -13.74 6.93 12.39
CA LEU A 55 -14.12 5.58 11.97
C LEU A 55 -14.64 5.54 10.51
N ARG A 56 -15.38 6.56 10.11
CA ARG A 56 -15.86 6.66 8.72
C ARG A 56 -14.71 6.85 7.73
N LEU A 57 -13.70 7.67 8.08
CA LEU A 57 -12.49 7.82 7.28
C LEU A 57 -11.72 6.50 7.21
N LEU A 58 -11.49 5.84 8.34
CA LEU A 58 -10.80 4.54 8.39
C LEU A 58 -11.52 3.49 7.54
N SER A 59 -12.86 3.49 7.54
CA SER A 59 -13.64 2.58 6.69
C SER A 59 -13.42 2.81 5.19
N MET A 60 -13.14 4.05 4.77
CA MET A 60 -12.75 4.36 3.38
C MET A 60 -11.38 3.76 3.03
N PHE A 61 -10.49 3.66 4.00
CA PHE A 61 -9.21 2.96 3.86
C PHE A 61 -9.36 1.43 3.93
N GLY A 62 -10.55 0.92 4.22
CA GLY A 62 -10.82 -0.51 4.40
C GLY A 62 -10.40 -1.02 5.77
N LEU A 63 -10.20 -0.14 6.74
CA LEU A 63 -9.87 -0.43 8.13
C LEU A 63 -11.13 -0.41 8.99
N LYS A 64 -11.24 -1.36 9.91
CA LYS A 64 -12.37 -1.44 10.86
C LYS A 64 -12.14 -0.55 12.08
N GLN A 65 -10.89 -0.34 12.42
CA GLN A 65 -10.45 0.49 13.54
C GLN A 65 -9.07 1.08 13.22
N ARG A 66 -8.67 2.07 14.02
CA ARG A 66 -7.34 2.67 13.90
C ARG A 66 -6.28 1.63 14.26
N PRO A 67 -5.28 1.42 13.39
CA PRO A 67 -4.14 0.58 13.71
C PRO A 67 -3.34 1.17 14.89
N THR A 68 -2.89 0.29 15.76
CA THR A 68 -2.02 0.63 16.91
C THR A 68 -0.80 -0.29 16.89
N PRO A 69 0.15 -0.06 15.97
CA PRO A 69 1.30 -0.93 15.81
C PRO A 69 2.10 -1.05 17.10
N SER A 70 2.62 -2.24 17.37
CA SER A 70 3.59 -2.45 18.45
C SER A 70 4.92 -1.75 18.11
N ARG A 71 5.75 -1.51 19.13
CA ARG A 71 7.09 -0.92 18.93
C ARG A 71 8.01 -1.83 18.10
N ASP A 72 7.68 -3.12 18.08
CA ASP A 72 8.45 -4.16 17.39
C ASP A 72 7.90 -4.46 15.99
N ALA A 73 6.89 -3.71 15.52
CA ALA A 73 6.34 -3.86 14.19
C ALA A 73 7.41 -3.55 13.12
N VAL A 74 7.69 -4.53 12.27
CA VAL A 74 8.75 -4.44 11.26
C VAL A 74 8.14 -4.23 9.89
N VAL A 75 8.59 -3.17 9.21
CA VAL A 75 8.26 -2.94 7.80
C VAL A 75 9.30 -3.65 6.93
N PRO A 76 8.90 -4.66 6.13
CA PRO A 76 9.85 -5.37 5.29
C PRO A 76 10.54 -4.44 4.30
N PRO A 77 11.87 -4.53 4.13
CA PRO A 77 12.59 -3.72 3.13
C PRO A 77 12.01 -3.86 1.71
N TYR A 78 11.54 -5.05 1.36
CA TYR A 78 10.88 -5.32 0.09
C TYR A 78 9.66 -4.40 -0.15
N MET A 79 8.82 -4.19 0.88
CA MET A 79 7.63 -3.34 0.76
C MET A 79 7.98 -1.85 0.63
N LEU A 80 9.04 -1.41 1.30
CA LEU A 80 9.58 -0.05 1.13
C LEU A 80 10.12 0.17 -0.28
N ASP A 81 10.87 -0.80 -0.81
CA ASP A 81 11.41 -0.72 -2.18
C ASP A 81 10.28 -0.77 -3.21
N LEU A 82 9.25 -1.57 -3.00
CA LEU A 82 8.07 -1.61 -3.84
C LEU A 82 7.35 -0.25 -3.86
N TYR A 83 7.15 0.36 -2.69
CA TYR A 83 6.57 1.70 -2.57
C TYR A 83 7.41 2.76 -3.31
N ARG A 84 8.74 2.77 -3.11
CA ARG A 84 9.65 3.72 -3.78
C ARG A 84 9.59 3.60 -5.31
N ARG A 85 9.57 2.38 -5.83
CA ARG A 85 9.43 2.11 -7.28
C ARG A 85 8.10 2.61 -7.81
N HIS A 86 7.03 2.38 -7.04
CA HIS A 86 5.69 2.76 -7.43
C HIS A 86 5.46 4.27 -7.37
N SER A 87 6.04 4.96 -6.39
CA SER A 87 5.96 6.42 -6.24
C SER A 87 6.94 7.21 -7.11
N GLY A 88 7.66 6.55 -8.03
CA GLY A 88 8.57 7.23 -8.98
C GLY A 88 9.75 7.94 -8.33
N GLN A 89 10.18 7.53 -7.12
CA GLN A 89 11.29 8.17 -6.43
C GLN A 89 12.61 7.96 -7.18
N PRO A 90 13.45 9.01 -7.34
CA PRO A 90 14.73 8.91 -8.02
C PRO A 90 15.66 7.92 -7.30
N GLY A 91 16.34 7.06 -8.08
CA GLY A 91 17.26 6.04 -7.56
C GLY A 91 16.64 4.67 -7.33
N SER A 92 15.36 4.47 -7.62
CA SER A 92 14.76 3.14 -7.59
C SER A 92 15.35 2.25 -8.68
N PRO A 93 15.69 0.97 -8.37
CA PRO A 93 16.16 0.03 -9.39
C PRO A 93 15.11 -0.18 -10.47
N ALA A 94 15.56 -0.50 -11.69
CA ALA A 94 14.66 -0.78 -12.82
C ALA A 94 13.61 -1.84 -12.42
N PRO A 95 12.35 -1.65 -12.78
CA PRO A 95 11.29 -2.59 -12.44
C PRO A 95 11.53 -3.95 -13.12
N ASP A 96 11.29 -5.03 -12.38
CA ASP A 96 11.20 -6.37 -12.95
C ASP A 96 9.85 -6.48 -13.68
N HIS A 97 9.88 -6.98 -14.93
CA HIS A 97 8.67 -7.18 -15.76
C HIS A 97 7.59 -8.06 -15.09
N ARG A 98 7.98 -8.98 -14.21
CA ARG A 98 7.03 -9.78 -13.43
C ARG A 98 6.29 -8.91 -12.42
N LEU A 99 7.03 -8.08 -11.69
CA LEU A 99 6.49 -7.15 -10.70
C LEU A 99 5.56 -6.11 -11.37
N GLU A 100 5.96 -5.56 -12.52
CA GLU A 100 5.11 -4.66 -13.31
C GLU A 100 3.78 -5.31 -13.70
N ARG A 101 3.84 -6.56 -14.17
CA ARG A 101 2.63 -7.30 -14.55
C ARG A 101 1.74 -7.60 -13.35
N ALA A 102 2.30 -7.94 -12.20
CA ALA A 102 1.55 -8.18 -10.96
C ALA A 102 0.89 -6.87 -10.47
N ALA A 103 1.65 -5.77 -10.41
CA ALA A 103 1.19 -4.46 -9.98
C ALA A 103 0.11 -3.88 -10.92
N SER A 104 0.24 -4.07 -12.25
CA SER A 104 -0.73 -3.56 -13.22
C SER A 104 -2.14 -4.16 -13.12
N ARG A 105 -2.33 -5.19 -12.31
CA ARG A 105 -3.63 -5.87 -12.09
C ARG A 105 -4.12 -5.76 -10.65
N ALA A 106 -3.34 -5.14 -9.78
CA ALA A 106 -3.62 -5.03 -8.37
C ALA A 106 -3.74 -3.57 -7.96
N ASN A 107 -4.62 -3.25 -7.02
CA ASN A 107 -4.64 -1.94 -6.35
C ASN A 107 -4.22 -2.04 -4.88
N THR A 108 -3.97 -3.25 -4.40
CA THR A 108 -3.54 -3.54 -3.03
C THR A 108 -2.43 -4.58 -3.05
N VAL A 109 -1.36 -4.34 -2.30
CA VAL A 109 -0.29 -5.31 -2.06
C VAL A 109 -0.15 -5.51 -0.56
N ARG A 110 -0.18 -6.77 -0.11
CA ARG A 110 -0.04 -7.12 1.31
C ARG A 110 1.16 -8.01 1.51
N SER A 111 1.82 -7.85 2.65
CA SER A 111 2.92 -8.70 3.05
C SER A 111 2.60 -9.49 4.31
N PHE A 112 3.02 -10.75 4.33
CA PHE A 112 2.80 -11.69 5.43
C PHE A 112 4.11 -12.38 5.74
N HIS A 113 4.58 -12.25 6.98
CA HIS A 113 5.76 -12.97 7.43
C HIS A 113 5.44 -14.45 7.69
N HIS A 114 6.45 -15.30 7.47
CA HIS A 114 6.42 -16.67 7.91
C HIS A 114 6.25 -16.74 9.44
N GLU A 115 5.34 -17.58 9.92
CA GLU A 115 5.21 -17.91 11.33
C GLU A 115 6.13 -19.09 11.64
N GLU A 116 7.05 -18.91 12.60
CA GLU A 116 7.98 -19.96 12.98
C GLU A 116 7.23 -21.14 13.60
N SER A 117 7.47 -22.32 13.06
CA SER A 117 6.91 -23.58 13.54
C SER A 117 8.04 -24.44 14.11
N LEU A 118 7.78 -25.11 15.21
CA LEU A 118 8.68 -26.10 15.80
C LEU A 118 8.69 -27.44 15.02
N GLU A 119 7.82 -27.58 14.01
CA GLU A 119 7.77 -28.78 13.20
C GLU A 119 8.93 -28.80 12.19
N GLU A 120 9.91 -29.62 12.45
CA GLU A 120 10.99 -29.93 11.51
C GLU A 120 10.58 -31.03 10.56
N LEU A 121 10.88 -30.80 9.27
CA LEU A 121 10.74 -31.88 8.28
C LEU A 121 11.94 -32.83 8.37
N PRO A 122 11.73 -34.15 8.11
CA PRO A 122 12.83 -35.10 8.12
C PRO A 122 13.92 -34.69 7.14
N GLU A 123 15.17 -34.69 7.61
CA GLU A 123 16.32 -34.44 6.76
C GLU A 123 16.52 -35.55 5.74
N THR A 124 16.75 -35.16 4.49
CA THR A 124 17.09 -36.08 3.40
C THR A 124 18.52 -35.82 2.95
N SER A 125 19.30 -36.86 2.69
CA SER A 125 20.69 -36.69 2.24
C SER A 125 20.77 -35.83 0.98
N GLY A 126 21.69 -34.85 0.97
CA GLY A 126 21.91 -33.94 -0.17
C GLY A 126 20.87 -32.85 -0.35
N LYS A 127 19.88 -32.74 0.53
CA LYS A 127 18.82 -31.75 0.46
C LYS A 127 18.55 -31.13 1.83
N THR A 128 18.33 -29.81 1.82
CA THR A 128 17.86 -29.09 3.00
C THR A 128 16.39 -28.71 2.78
N THR A 129 15.49 -29.14 3.65
CA THR A 129 14.07 -28.85 3.56
C THR A 129 13.62 -28.02 4.76
N ARG A 130 12.76 -27.02 4.52
CA ARG A 130 12.14 -26.21 5.59
C ARG A 130 10.69 -26.01 5.26
N ARG A 131 9.84 -26.05 6.30
CA ARG A 131 8.42 -25.73 6.20
C ARG A 131 8.23 -24.25 6.51
N PHE A 132 7.49 -23.57 5.65
CA PHE A 132 7.08 -22.17 5.85
C PHE A 132 5.56 -22.11 5.92
N PHE A 133 5.06 -21.71 7.08
CA PHE A 133 3.65 -21.46 7.29
C PHE A 133 3.40 -19.95 7.32
N ILE A 134 2.35 -19.51 6.63
CA ILE A 134 1.98 -18.10 6.50
C ILE A 134 0.48 -17.98 6.69
N ASN A 135 0.09 -17.23 7.71
CA ASN A 135 -1.32 -17.00 8.02
C ASN A 135 -1.92 -15.92 7.11
N LEU A 136 -2.95 -16.27 6.36
CA LEU A 136 -3.62 -15.40 5.39
C LEU A 136 -5.02 -14.97 5.86
N SER A 137 -5.40 -15.24 7.10
CA SER A 137 -6.76 -14.97 7.62
C SER A 137 -7.12 -13.48 7.65
N SER A 138 -6.15 -12.58 7.58
CA SER A 138 -6.36 -11.13 7.54
C SER A 138 -6.64 -10.58 6.14
N ILE A 139 -6.63 -11.41 5.09
CA ILE A 139 -7.04 -10.98 3.76
C ILE A 139 -8.57 -10.78 3.75
N PRO A 140 -9.06 -9.57 3.37
CA PRO A 140 -10.50 -9.33 3.25
C PRO A 140 -11.15 -10.26 2.21
N THR A 141 -12.38 -10.70 2.49
CA THR A 141 -13.12 -11.61 1.60
C THR A 141 -13.48 -10.99 0.25
N GLU A 142 -13.54 -9.67 0.19
CA GLU A 142 -13.82 -8.90 -1.02
C GLU A 142 -12.58 -8.70 -1.90
N GLU A 143 -11.39 -9.02 -1.41
CA GLU A 143 -10.14 -8.84 -2.13
C GLU A 143 -9.81 -10.09 -2.97
N PHE A 144 -9.69 -9.89 -4.29
CA PHE A 144 -9.29 -10.94 -5.23
C PHE A 144 -7.79 -10.93 -5.42
N ILE A 145 -7.14 -12.04 -5.09
CA ILE A 145 -5.69 -12.20 -5.31
C ILE A 145 -5.45 -12.46 -6.80
N THR A 146 -4.63 -11.61 -7.42
CA THR A 146 -4.24 -11.70 -8.83
C THR A 146 -2.88 -12.34 -9.03
N SER A 147 -1.99 -12.18 -8.04
CA SER A 147 -0.65 -12.77 -8.01
C SER A 147 -0.15 -12.91 -6.59
N ALA A 148 0.75 -13.85 -6.34
CA ALA A 148 1.40 -14.03 -5.06
C ALA A 148 2.84 -14.52 -5.24
N GLU A 149 3.77 -13.92 -4.51
CA GLU A 149 5.20 -14.24 -4.56
C GLU A 149 5.74 -14.57 -3.18
N LEU A 150 6.43 -15.71 -3.06
CA LEU A 150 7.18 -16.04 -1.86
C LEU A 150 8.61 -15.49 -1.99
N GLN A 151 8.96 -14.56 -1.13
CA GLN A 151 10.29 -13.97 -1.04
C GLN A 151 11.10 -14.75 0.00
N VAL A 152 12.20 -15.33 -0.43
CA VAL A 152 13.11 -16.08 0.43
C VAL A 152 14.51 -15.46 0.36
N PHE A 153 15.03 -15.04 1.52
CA PHE A 153 16.40 -14.57 1.58
C PHE A 153 17.35 -15.74 1.60
N ARG A 154 18.24 -15.77 0.62
CA ARG A 154 19.30 -16.76 0.51
C ARG A 154 20.59 -16.16 1.00
N GLU A 155 21.10 -16.70 2.10
CA GLU A 155 22.39 -16.30 2.66
C GLU A 155 23.49 -17.21 2.14
N GLN A 156 24.55 -16.59 1.64
CA GLN A 156 25.76 -17.30 1.27
C GLN A 156 26.63 -17.50 2.51
N MET A 157 26.92 -18.75 2.83
CA MET A 157 27.90 -19.09 3.87
C MET A 157 29.30 -18.99 3.28
N GLN A 158 30.17 -18.16 3.87
CA GLN A 158 31.57 -18.04 3.48
C GLN A 158 32.32 -19.29 3.92
N ASP A 159 33.00 -19.93 2.96
CA ASP A 159 33.93 -21.01 3.30
C ASP A 159 35.26 -20.44 3.79
N ALA A 160 35.78 -21.02 4.86
CA ALA A 160 37.11 -20.72 5.40
C ALA A 160 38.29 -21.05 4.44
N LEU A 161 38.01 -21.63 3.28
CA LEU A 161 39.03 -22.18 2.37
C LEU A 161 39.13 -21.51 0.98
N GLY A 162 38.61 -20.33 0.81
CA GLY A 162 38.95 -19.44 -0.33
C GLY A 162 38.83 -19.99 -1.76
N ASN A 163 38.13 -21.08 -1.99
CA ASN A 163 38.03 -21.68 -3.33
C ASN A 163 36.85 -21.08 -4.12
N ASN A 164 37.17 -20.37 -5.19
CA ASN A 164 36.26 -19.69 -6.12
C ASN A 164 35.44 -20.65 -7.03
N SER A 165 35.04 -21.82 -6.55
CA SER A 165 34.19 -22.71 -7.35
C SER A 165 32.72 -22.23 -7.32
N SER A 166 32.16 -21.91 -8.48
CA SER A 166 30.74 -21.56 -8.65
C SER A 166 29.88 -22.82 -8.46
N PHE A 167 29.22 -22.92 -7.30
CA PHE A 167 28.26 -24.00 -7.05
C PHE A 167 26.87 -23.54 -7.41
N HIS A 168 26.12 -24.41 -8.07
CA HIS A 168 24.72 -24.20 -8.39
C HIS A 168 23.85 -24.99 -7.40
N HIS A 169 22.83 -24.34 -6.88
CA HIS A 169 21.80 -24.97 -6.07
C HIS A 169 20.46 -24.83 -6.78
N ARG A 170 19.62 -25.82 -6.60
CA ARG A 170 18.23 -25.74 -7.05
C ARG A 170 17.36 -25.50 -5.85
N ILE A 171 16.58 -24.42 -5.87
CA ILE A 171 15.55 -24.14 -4.87
C ILE A 171 14.21 -24.52 -5.49
N ASN A 172 13.48 -25.41 -4.82
CA ASN A 172 12.16 -25.86 -5.20
C ASN A 172 11.15 -25.41 -4.14
N ILE A 173 10.03 -24.86 -4.59
CA ILE A 173 8.93 -24.47 -3.72
C ILE A 173 7.76 -25.42 -3.97
N TYR A 174 7.28 -26.04 -2.90
CA TYR A 174 6.14 -26.95 -2.94
C TYR A 174 5.03 -26.44 -2.05
N GLU A 175 3.79 -26.59 -2.50
CA GLU A 175 2.60 -26.49 -1.66
C GLU A 175 2.39 -27.79 -0.88
N ILE A 176 2.07 -27.71 0.39
CA ILE A 176 1.64 -28.87 1.19
C ILE A 176 0.14 -29.09 0.95
N ILE A 177 -0.20 -30.20 0.28
CA ILE A 177 -1.60 -30.60 0.01
C ILE A 177 -2.18 -31.36 1.21
N LYS A 178 -1.38 -32.23 1.82
CA LYS A 178 -1.73 -32.95 3.04
C LYS A 178 -0.52 -32.95 3.98
N PRO A 179 -0.70 -32.57 5.23
CA PRO A 179 0.38 -32.62 6.21
C PRO A 179 0.82 -34.06 6.48
N ALA A 180 2.01 -34.22 7.05
CA ALA A 180 2.47 -35.50 7.57
C ALA A 180 1.52 -35.98 8.68
N THR A 181 1.33 -37.29 8.77
CA THR A 181 0.49 -37.94 9.78
C THR A 181 1.28 -39.04 10.48
N ALA A 182 0.74 -39.59 11.56
CA ALA A 182 1.37 -40.71 12.26
C ALA A 182 1.67 -41.91 11.34
N ASN A 183 0.87 -42.11 10.28
CA ASN A 183 1.03 -43.17 9.31
C ASN A 183 1.87 -42.79 8.08
N SER A 184 2.15 -41.51 7.86
CA SER A 184 2.95 -41.00 6.75
C SER A 184 3.94 -39.94 7.24
N LYS A 185 5.21 -40.30 7.30
CA LYS A 185 6.29 -39.41 7.77
C LYS A 185 6.51 -38.19 6.87
N PHE A 186 6.06 -38.23 5.62
CA PHE A 186 6.26 -37.16 4.65
C PHE A 186 4.92 -36.55 4.26
N PRO A 187 4.85 -35.22 4.11
CA PRO A 187 3.67 -34.55 3.57
C PRO A 187 3.49 -34.87 2.09
N VAL A 188 2.23 -34.83 1.61
CA VAL A 188 1.95 -34.83 0.18
C VAL A 188 2.10 -33.41 -0.34
N THR A 189 3.00 -33.22 -1.30
CA THR A 189 3.36 -31.89 -1.79
C THR A 189 3.14 -31.78 -3.31
N ARG A 190 3.00 -30.54 -3.78
CA ARG A 190 2.92 -30.17 -5.20
C ARG A 190 3.95 -29.11 -5.51
N LEU A 191 4.78 -29.34 -6.52
CA LEU A 191 5.74 -28.35 -7.00
C LEU A 191 4.99 -27.12 -7.58
N LEU A 192 5.39 -25.93 -7.13
CA LEU A 192 4.88 -24.66 -7.61
C LEU A 192 5.88 -23.95 -8.52
N ASP A 193 7.11 -23.76 -8.02
CA ASP A 193 8.17 -23.07 -8.74
C ASP A 193 9.54 -23.70 -8.43
N THR A 194 10.47 -23.53 -9.36
CA THR A 194 11.85 -24.01 -9.22
C THR A 194 12.84 -23.03 -9.81
N ARG A 195 13.96 -22.81 -9.13
CA ARG A 195 15.00 -21.91 -9.60
C ARG A 195 16.38 -22.48 -9.38
N LEU A 196 17.19 -22.36 -10.45
CA LEU A 196 18.62 -22.62 -10.34
C LEU A 196 19.29 -21.32 -9.88
N VAL A 197 19.99 -21.36 -8.75
CA VAL A 197 20.67 -20.22 -8.17
C VAL A 197 22.18 -20.44 -8.13
N ASN A 198 22.91 -19.36 -8.40
CA ASN A 198 24.36 -19.34 -8.31
C ASN A 198 24.78 -18.79 -6.95
N GLN A 199 25.81 -19.37 -6.34
CA GLN A 199 26.22 -19.13 -4.95
C GLN A 199 26.94 -17.77 -4.71
N ASN A 200 27.09 -16.93 -5.73
CA ASN A 200 28.01 -15.79 -5.66
C ASN A 200 27.61 -14.62 -4.74
N ALA A 201 26.39 -14.55 -4.24
CA ALA A 201 25.95 -13.48 -3.34
C ALA A 201 24.72 -13.87 -2.51
N SER A 202 24.61 -13.29 -1.32
CA SER A 202 23.37 -13.31 -0.53
C SER A 202 22.36 -12.38 -1.16
N ARG A 203 21.15 -12.86 -1.41
CA ARG A 203 20.08 -12.04 -2.00
C ARG A 203 18.69 -12.63 -1.79
N TRP A 204 17.69 -11.82 -2.04
CA TRP A 204 16.30 -12.24 -2.12
C TRP A 204 16.04 -13.00 -3.43
N GLU A 205 15.32 -14.11 -3.31
CA GLU A 205 14.81 -14.90 -4.43
C GLU A 205 13.29 -14.91 -4.37
N SER A 206 12.64 -14.55 -5.47
CA SER A 206 11.18 -14.49 -5.59
C SER A 206 10.66 -15.71 -6.34
N PHE A 207 9.64 -16.38 -5.79
CA PHE A 207 9.01 -17.57 -6.35
C PHE A 207 7.52 -17.34 -6.53
N ASP A 208 6.99 -17.74 -7.70
CA ASP A 208 5.55 -17.67 -7.97
C ASP A 208 4.79 -18.76 -7.20
N VAL A 209 3.95 -18.33 -6.27
CA VAL A 209 3.09 -19.20 -5.47
C VAL A 209 1.61 -18.89 -5.67
N THR A 210 1.29 -18.09 -6.68
CA THR A 210 -0.07 -17.68 -7.05
C THR A 210 -1.05 -18.85 -7.05
N PRO A 211 -0.74 -20.02 -7.68
CA PRO A 211 -1.70 -21.11 -7.75
C PRO A 211 -2.11 -21.68 -6.39
N ALA A 212 -1.18 -21.70 -5.41
CA ALA A 212 -1.49 -22.19 -4.08
C ALA A 212 -2.33 -21.17 -3.30
N VAL A 213 -1.91 -19.89 -3.29
CA VAL A 213 -2.61 -18.82 -2.57
C VAL A 213 -4.04 -18.66 -3.09
N MET A 214 -4.25 -18.71 -4.41
CA MET A 214 -5.60 -18.67 -4.98
C MET A 214 -6.48 -19.86 -4.54
N ARG A 215 -5.91 -21.07 -4.42
CA ARG A 215 -6.67 -22.21 -3.89
C ARG A 215 -7.09 -22.00 -2.44
N TRP A 216 -6.21 -21.45 -1.63
CA TRP A 216 -6.49 -21.23 -0.20
C TRP A 216 -7.49 -20.10 0.02
N THR A 217 -7.39 -19.01 -0.73
CA THR A 217 -8.24 -17.82 -0.54
C THR A 217 -9.57 -17.90 -1.29
N ALA A 218 -9.55 -18.26 -2.58
CA ALA A 218 -10.75 -18.26 -3.42
C ALA A 218 -11.51 -19.58 -3.46
N GLN A 219 -10.82 -20.72 -3.29
CA GLN A 219 -11.43 -22.05 -3.40
C GLN A 219 -11.64 -22.74 -2.05
N GLY A 220 -11.26 -22.08 -0.95
CA GLY A 220 -11.49 -22.59 0.41
C GLY A 220 -10.68 -23.84 0.78
N HIS A 221 -9.60 -24.15 0.06
CA HIS A 221 -8.69 -25.21 0.45
C HIS A 221 -7.91 -24.86 1.71
N ALA A 222 -7.58 -25.88 2.51
CA ALA A 222 -6.80 -25.68 3.72
C ALA A 222 -5.37 -25.21 3.39
N ASN A 223 -4.92 -24.18 4.06
CA ASN A 223 -3.54 -23.69 4.00
C ASN A 223 -2.69 -24.51 4.97
N HIS A 224 -1.84 -25.38 4.44
CA HIS A 224 -0.85 -26.13 5.21
C HIS A 224 0.57 -25.58 5.08
N GLY A 225 0.74 -24.49 4.31
CA GLY A 225 2.01 -23.84 4.07
C GLY A 225 2.80 -24.43 2.89
N PHE A 226 4.07 -24.04 2.86
CA PHE A 226 5.02 -24.42 1.81
C PHE A 226 6.15 -25.28 2.35
N VAL A 227 6.70 -26.12 1.49
CA VAL A 227 8.03 -26.73 1.69
C VAL A 227 9.00 -26.03 0.74
N VAL A 228 10.07 -25.50 1.29
CA VAL A 228 11.22 -24.99 0.54
C VAL A 228 12.34 -26.02 0.63
N GLU A 229 12.73 -26.53 -0.52
CA GLU A 229 13.81 -27.52 -0.67
C GLU A 229 14.99 -26.88 -1.38
N VAL A 230 16.17 -26.96 -0.79
CA VAL A 230 17.44 -26.61 -1.43
C VAL A 230 18.18 -27.89 -1.77
N ALA A 231 18.29 -28.20 -3.06
CA ALA A 231 19.02 -29.35 -3.57
C ALA A 231 20.42 -28.93 -4.05
N HIS A 232 21.44 -29.65 -3.57
CA HIS A 232 22.83 -29.47 -4.01
C HIS A 232 23.07 -30.29 -5.26
N LEU A 233 23.52 -29.67 -6.35
CA LEU A 233 23.67 -30.34 -7.63
C LEU A 233 25.02 -31.05 -7.84
N GLU A 234 26.00 -30.79 -6.96
CA GLU A 234 27.33 -31.41 -7.05
C GLU A 234 27.74 -32.00 -5.71
N GLU A 235 27.69 -33.33 -5.59
CA GLU A 235 28.34 -34.09 -4.53
C GLU A 235 29.76 -34.51 -4.95
N LYS A 236 30.77 -33.69 -4.65
CA LYS A 236 32.16 -34.18 -4.58
C LYS A 236 32.40 -34.74 -3.18
N GLN A 237 32.68 -36.05 -3.09
CA GLN A 237 33.05 -36.70 -1.85
C GLN A 237 34.17 -35.93 -1.16
N GLY A 238 33.96 -35.48 0.09
CA GLY A 238 34.96 -34.86 0.93
C GLY A 238 34.95 -33.33 1.04
N VAL A 239 34.07 -32.62 0.38
CA VAL A 239 33.94 -31.15 0.54
C VAL A 239 32.88 -30.89 1.60
N SER A 240 33.26 -30.14 2.63
CA SER A 240 32.36 -29.60 3.67
C SER A 240 31.04 -29.15 3.08
N LYS A 241 29.92 -29.58 3.67
CA LYS A 241 28.56 -29.24 3.26
C LYS A 241 28.39 -27.73 3.21
N ARG A 242 28.51 -27.12 2.03
CA ARG A 242 28.30 -25.69 1.81
C ARG A 242 26.82 -25.47 1.80
N HIS A 243 26.31 -24.90 2.89
CA HIS A 243 24.88 -24.67 3.03
C HIS A 243 24.48 -23.28 2.50
N VAL A 244 23.51 -23.26 1.62
CA VAL A 244 22.66 -22.08 1.42
C VAL A 244 21.68 -22.06 2.58
N ARG A 245 21.78 -21.03 3.41
CA ARG A 245 20.85 -20.87 4.54
C ARG A 245 19.62 -20.08 4.08
N ILE A 246 18.45 -20.63 4.40
CA ILE A 246 17.13 -20.02 4.13
C ILE A 246 16.29 -19.89 5.41
N SER A 247 16.82 -20.31 6.57
CA SER A 247 16.14 -20.30 7.86
C SER A 247 16.97 -19.53 8.89
N ARG A 248 16.33 -19.20 10.00
CA ARG A 248 16.99 -18.52 11.13
C ARG A 248 18.19 -19.29 11.64
N SER A 249 19.26 -18.57 11.98
CA SER A 249 20.41 -19.11 12.69
C SER A 249 20.14 -19.16 14.19
N LEU A 250 20.70 -20.14 14.89
CA LEU A 250 20.61 -20.28 16.36
C LEU A 250 21.09 -19.04 17.13
N HIS A 251 22.02 -18.27 16.56
CA HIS A 251 22.61 -17.08 17.20
C HIS A 251 22.14 -15.76 16.56
N GLN A 252 21.14 -15.81 15.69
CA GLN A 252 20.62 -14.62 15.03
C GLN A 252 19.62 -13.91 15.95
N ASP A 253 19.87 -12.62 16.23
CA ASP A 253 18.94 -11.80 16.98
C ASP A 253 17.64 -11.56 16.22
N GLU A 254 16.56 -11.23 16.94
CA GLU A 254 15.22 -11.06 16.35
C GLU A 254 15.18 -9.92 15.35
N HIS A 255 15.90 -8.83 15.61
CA HIS A 255 15.90 -7.68 14.72
C HIS A 255 16.52 -8.02 13.36
N SER A 256 17.71 -8.65 13.36
CA SER A 256 18.37 -9.09 12.12
C SER A 256 17.55 -10.15 11.38
N TRP A 257 16.89 -11.06 12.11
CA TRP A 257 16.04 -12.08 11.49
C TRP A 257 14.79 -11.48 10.87
N SER A 258 14.13 -10.54 11.52
CA SER A 258 12.93 -9.88 11.01
C SER A 258 13.14 -9.19 9.66
N GLN A 259 14.37 -8.74 9.37
CA GLN A 259 14.74 -8.11 8.11
C GLN A 259 14.87 -9.10 6.94
N ILE A 260 15.17 -10.36 7.21
CA ILE A 260 15.41 -11.40 6.19
C ILE A 260 14.44 -12.59 6.29
N ARG A 261 13.49 -12.53 7.22
CA ARG A 261 12.45 -13.53 7.42
C ARG A 261 11.66 -13.75 6.13
N PRO A 262 11.37 -15.01 5.76
CA PRO A 262 10.58 -15.29 4.56
C PRO A 262 9.26 -14.52 4.54
N LEU A 263 8.94 -13.95 3.39
CA LEU A 263 7.84 -13.02 3.20
C LEU A 263 6.96 -13.49 2.04
N LEU A 264 5.68 -13.67 2.27
CA LEU A 264 4.71 -13.80 1.19
C LEU A 264 4.17 -12.41 0.86
N VAL A 265 4.23 -12.05 -0.42
CA VAL A 265 3.65 -10.81 -0.95
C VAL A 265 2.49 -11.18 -1.87
N THR A 266 1.31 -10.67 -1.57
CA THR A 266 0.10 -10.88 -2.37
C THR A 266 -0.27 -9.59 -3.09
N PHE A 267 -0.63 -9.72 -4.35
CA PHE A 267 -1.14 -8.64 -5.20
C PHE A 267 -2.64 -8.90 -5.39
N GLY A 268 -3.46 -8.00 -4.89
CA GLY A 268 -4.91 -8.13 -4.89
C GLY A 268 -5.62 -6.92 -5.46
N HIS A 269 -6.90 -7.07 -5.74
CA HIS A 269 -7.80 -6.01 -6.16
C HIS A 269 -9.10 -6.11 -5.38
N ASP A 270 -9.51 -5.02 -4.72
CA ASP A 270 -10.73 -4.95 -3.92
C ASP A 270 -11.98 -4.55 -4.71
N GLY A 271 -11.89 -4.51 -6.04
CA GLY A 271 -12.97 -4.09 -6.94
C GLY A 271 -13.17 -2.56 -7.01
N LYS A 272 -12.39 -1.77 -6.27
CA LYS A 272 -12.53 -0.32 -6.21
C LYS A 272 -11.32 0.38 -6.84
N GLY A 273 -11.56 1.40 -7.67
CA GLY A 273 -10.52 2.24 -8.23
C GLY A 273 -9.65 1.56 -9.30
N HIS A 274 -8.51 2.15 -9.57
CA HIS A 274 -7.58 1.72 -10.62
C HIS A 274 -6.41 0.92 -10.06
N PRO A 275 -5.80 0.03 -10.85
CA PRO A 275 -4.59 -0.69 -10.48
C PRO A 275 -3.42 0.24 -10.12
N LEU A 276 -2.43 -0.33 -9.46
CA LEU A 276 -1.17 0.33 -9.19
C LEU A 276 -0.46 0.62 -10.52
N HIS A 277 -0.34 1.90 -10.89
CA HIS A 277 0.47 2.31 -12.03
C HIS A 277 1.89 2.56 -11.55
N LEU A 278 2.87 1.93 -12.19
CA LEU A 278 4.25 2.39 -12.12
C LEU A 278 4.32 3.68 -12.92
N GLU A 279 4.35 4.82 -12.24
CA GLU A 279 4.49 6.12 -12.91
C GLU A 279 5.85 6.20 -13.59
N VAL A 280 5.84 5.99 -14.90
CA VAL A 280 6.90 6.54 -15.76
C VAL A 280 6.66 8.05 -15.77
N LEU A 281 7.58 8.81 -15.18
CA LEU A 281 7.55 10.28 -15.11
C LEU A 281 7.43 10.88 -16.53
N PHE A 282 6.23 10.99 -17.05
CA PHE A 282 5.92 11.91 -18.13
C PHE A 282 5.74 13.30 -17.53
N GLN A 283 6.83 14.07 -17.51
CA GLN A 283 6.72 15.51 -17.30
C GLN A 283 5.95 16.10 -18.49
N GLY A 284 4.65 16.27 -18.32
CA GLY A 284 3.81 16.97 -19.26
C GLY A 284 4.28 18.41 -19.45
N PRO A 285 4.05 19.04 -20.63
CA PRO A 285 4.53 20.37 -20.93
C PRO A 285 3.94 21.40 -19.95
N LYS A 286 4.80 22.19 -19.31
CA LYS A 286 4.41 23.29 -18.41
C LYS A 286 3.59 24.31 -19.20
N HIS A 287 2.29 24.35 -18.95
CA HIS A 287 1.40 25.40 -19.49
C HIS A 287 1.82 26.77 -18.97
N LYS A 288 2.16 27.69 -19.87
CA LYS A 288 2.42 29.11 -19.54
C LYS A 288 1.16 29.73 -18.92
N GLN A 289 1.27 30.15 -17.66
CA GLN A 289 0.19 30.83 -16.93
C GLN A 289 -0.11 32.19 -17.59
N ARG A 290 -1.31 32.33 -18.18
CA ARG A 290 -1.91 33.64 -18.47
C ARG A 290 -2.26 34.35 -17.17
N LYS A 291 -2.03 35.69 -17.08
CA LYS A 291 -2.42 36.52 -15.92
C LYS A 291 -3.93 36.31 -15.64
N ARG A 292 -4.27 35.64 -14.55
CA ARG A 292 -5.63 35.29 -14.14
C ARG A 292 -6.17 36.32 -13.14
N LEU A 293 -7.44 36.67 -13.26
CA LEU A 293 -8.18 37.46 -12.26
C LEU A 293 -8.05 36.75 -10.88
N LYS A 294 -7.74 37.55 -9.84
CA LYS A 294 -7.44 37.04 -8.48
C LYS A 294 -8.59 36.24 -7.83
N SER A 295 -9.83 36.44 -8.25
CA SER A 295 -11.04 35.87 -7.65
C SER A 295 -11.64 34.68 -8.39
N SER A 296 -11.11 34.28 -9.56
CA SER A 296 -11.70 33.16 -10.35
C SER A 296 -11.44 31.81 -9.71
N CYS A 297 -12.39 30.88 -9.93
CA CYS A 297 -12.27 29.47 -9.54
C CYS A 297 -10.95 28.86 -10.00
N LYS A 298 -10.18 28.33 -9.06
CA LYS A 298 -8.87 27.70 -9.32
C LYS A 298 -8.42 26.78 -8.20
N ARG A 299 -7.38 25.99 -8.50
CA ARG A 299 -6.71 25.12 -7.54
C ARG A 299 -5.82 25.96 -6.62
N HIS A 300 -5.92 25.68 -5.31
CA HIS A 300 -5.11 26.26 -4.24
C HIS A 300 -4.30 25.19 -3.53
N PRO A 301 -3.14 25.55 -2.95
CA PRO A 301 -2.32 24.59 -2.22
C PRO A 301 -2.98 24.18 -0.91
N LEU A 302 -2.98 22.87 -0.64
CA LEU A 302 -3.29 22.25 0.62
C LEU A 302 -2.32 21.09 0.79
N TYR A 303 -1.51 21.11 1.83
CA TYR A 303 -0.69 19.99 2.23
C TYR A 303 -1.34 19.31 3.42
N VAL A 304 -1.49 18.00 3.35
CA VAL A 304 -1.99 17.15 4.42
C VAL A 304 -0.80 16.43 5.02
N ASP A 305 -0.46 16.77 6.27
CA ASP A 305 0.56 16.07 7.04
C ASP A 305 -0.12 15.04 7.94
N PHE A 306 0.27 13.78 7.83
CA PHE A 306 -0.33 12.73 8.65
C PHE A 306 0.02 12.84 10.13
N SER A 307 1.08 13.56 10.50
CA SER A 307 1.42 13.87 11.88
C SER A 307 0.43 14.84 12.53
N ASP A 308 -0.17 15.76 11.76
CA ASP A 308 -1.14 16.73 12.27
C ASP A 308 -2.44 16.07 12.71
N VAL A 309 -2.77 14.92 12.10
CA VAL A 309 -3.96 14.10 12.44
C VAL A 309 -3.60 12.90 13.31
N GLY A 310 -2.34 12.75 13.73
CA GLY A 310 -1.87 11.67 14.59
C GLY A 310 -1.85 10.30 13.91
N TRP A 311 -1.69 10.23 12.59
CA TRP A 311 -1.68 8.98 11.81
C TRP A 311 -0.28 8.51 11.43
N ASN A 312 0.75 9.25 11.83
CA ASN A 312 2.16 8.96 11.58
C ASN A 312 2.67 7.72 12.33
N ASP A 313 1.91 7.17 13.25
CA ASP A 313 2.24 5.95 14.00
C ASP A 313 1.98 4.67 13.18
N TRP A 314 1.02 4.69 12.24
CA TRP A 314 0.67 3.54 11.42
C TRP A 314 0.84 3.78 9.90
N ILE A 315 0.86 5.03 9.42
CA ILE A 315 1.21 5.34 8.03
C ILE A 315 2.72 5.46 7.91
N VAL A 316 3.32 4.56 7.14
CA VAL A 316 4.77 4.49 6.94
C VAL A 316 5.23 5.48 5.87
N ALA A 317 4.48 5.57 4.75
CA ALA A 317 4.80 6.46 3.65
C ALA A 317 3.57 6.74 2.75
N PRO A 318 3.46 7.97 2.21
CA PRO A 318 4.30 9.14 2.46
C PRO A 318 4.02 9.74 3.86
N PRO A 319 4.85 10.65 4.38
CA PRO A 319 4.55 11.37 5.63
C PRO A 319 3.39 12.37 5.50
N GLY A 320 3.07 12.76 4.28
CA GLY A 320 1.99 13.64 3.89
C GLY A 320 1.96 13.85 2.38
N TYR A 321 0.96 14.57 1.88
CA TYR A 321 0.81 14.78 0.44
C TYR A 321 0.13 16.11 0.12
N HIS A 322 0.30 16.60 -1.12
CA HIS A 322 -0.37 17.78 -1.62
C HIS A 322 -1.76 17.42 -2.15
N ALA A 323 -2.79 17.60 -1.32
CA ALA A 323 -4.18 17.33 -1.69
C ALA A 323 -4.76 18.40 -2.61
N PHE A 324 -4.35 19.66 -2.42
CA PHE A 324 -4.93 20.86 -3.02
C PHE A 324 -6.43 21.00 -2.72
N TYR A 325 -7.04 22.14 -3.10
CA TYR A 325 -8.47 22.38 -3.01
C TYR A 325 -8.92 23.41 -4.03
N CYS A 326 -10.22 23.41 -4.36
CA CYS A 326 -10.82 24.38 -5.27
C CYS A 326 -11.48 25.51 -4.50
N HIS A 327 -11.15 26.73 -4.89
CA HIS A 327 -11.77 27.94 -4.33
C HIS A 327 -11.80 29.06 -5.36
N GLY A 328 -12.78 29.95 -5.22
CA GLY A 328 -12.94 31.12 -6.05
C GLY A 328 -14.36 31.22 -6.63
N GLU A 329 -14.61 32.33 -7.30
CA GLU A 329 -15.90 32.60 -7.88
C GLU A 329 -16.04 32.02 -9.30
N CYS A 330 -17.29 31.73 -9.66
CA CYS A 330 -17.75 31.38 -11.00
C CYS A 330 -18.54 32.56 -11.60
N PRO A 331 -17.83 33.60 -12.12
CA PRO A 331 -18.47 34.81 -12.61
C PRO A 331 -19.12 34.59 -13.98
N PHE A 332 -20.17 35.35 -14.29
CA PHE A 332 -20.73 35.40 -15.64
C PHE A 332 -19.92 36.35 -16.54
N PRO A 333 -19.63 35.98 -17.79
CA PRO A 333 -19.78 34.66 -18.39
C PRO A 333 -18.70 33.69 -17.87
N LEU A 334 -19.05 32.38 -17.77
CA LEU A 334 -18.09 31.36 -17.41
C LEU A 334 -17.04 31.21 -18.50
N ALA A 335 -15.78 31.22 -18.10
CA ALA A 335 -14.67 31.05 -19.03
C ALA A 335 -14.50 29.58 -19.47
N ASP A 336 -14.12 29.32 -20.72
CA ASP A 336 -14.00 27.99 -21.31
C ASP A 336 -13.05 27.07 -20.53
N HIS A 337 -11.97 27.63 -19.90
CA HIS A 337 -11.01 26.89 -19.13
C HIS A 337 -11.53 26.34 -17.78
N LEU A 338 -12.77 26.73 -17.38
CA LEU A 338 -13.37 26.23 -16.14
C LEU A 338 -14.11 24.90 -16.33
N ASN A 339 -14.04 24.31 -17.51
CA ASN A 339 -14.66 23.01 -17.84
C ASN A 339 -16.06 22.89 -17.26
N SER A 340 -16.89 23.93 -17.51
CA SER A 340 -18.21 24.08 -16.92
C SER A 340 -19.24 23.19 -17.62
N THR A 341 -20.19 22.65 -16.85
CA THR A 341 -21.33 21.95 -17.44
C THR A 341 -22.30 22.91 -18.08
N ASN A 342 -23.11 22.43 -19.03
CA ASN A 342 -24.22 23.22 -19.61
C ASN A 342 -25.17 23.73 -18.52
N HIS A 343 -25.43 22.92 -17.47
CA HIS A 343 -26.23 23.34 -16.32
C HIS A 343 -25.61 24.54 -15.60
N ALA A 344 -24.29 24.48 -15.28
CA ALA A 344 -23.61 25.59 -14.62
C ALA A 344 -23.63 26.89 -15.46
N ILE A 345 -23.51 26.76 -16.78
CA ILE A 345 -23.62 27.90 -17.72
C ILE A 345 -25.02 28.53 -17.63
N VAL A 346 -26.09 27.72 -17.73
CA VAL A 346 -27.49 28.19 -17.65
C VAL A 346 -27.76 28.77 -16.25
N GLN A 347 -27.36 28.10 -15.19
CA GLN A 347 -27.54 28.58 -13.81
C GLN A 347 -26.87 29.94 -13.60
N THR A 348 -25.65 30.13 -14.10
CA THR A 348 -24.89 31.37 -13.97
C THR A 348 -25.55 32.50 -14.81
N LEU A 349 -26.09 32.18 -15.99
CA LEU A 349 -26.88 33.11 -16.78
C LEU A 349 -28.14 33.56 -16.02
N VAL A 350 -28.89 32.62 -15.44
CA VAL A 350 -30.11 32.96 -14.67
C VAL A 350 -29.75 33.76 -13.41
N ASN A 351 -28.63 33.40 -12.70
CA ASN A 351 -28.16 34.22 -11.58
C ASN A 351 -27.82 35.65 -11.97
N SER A 352 -27.32 35.90 -13.20
CA SER A 352 -26.99 37.25 -13.66
C SER A 352 -28.26 38.16 -13.82
N VAL A 353 -29.42 37.56 -14.05
CA VAL A 353 -30.70 38.22 -14.16
C VAL A 353 -31.47 38.22 -12.83
N ASN A 354 -31.38 37.15 -12.08
CA ASN A 354 -32.06 36.95 -10.81
C ASN A 354 -31.08 36.46 -9.72
N SER A 355 -30.60 37.38 -8.90
CA SER A 355 -29.60 37.10 -7.83
C SER A 355 -30.11 36.18 -6.71
N LYS A 356 -31.43 35.84 -6.67
CA LYS A 356 -31.97 34.83 -5.75
C LYS A 356 -31.56 33.40 -6.12
N ILE A 357 -31.22 33.18 -7.40
CA ILE A 357 -30.70 31.88 -7.84
C ILE A 357 -29.19 31.81 -7.48
N PRO A 358 -28.72 30.74 -6.84
CA PRO A 358 -27.31 30.62 -6.46
C PRO A 358 -26.40 30.57 -7.71
N LYS A 359 -25.18 31.09 -7.54
CA LYS A 359 -24.14 30.94 -8.56
C LYS A 359 -23.68 29.48 -8.64
N ALA A 360 -23.08 29.09 -9.76
CA ALA A 360 -22.36 27.84 -9.87
C ALA A 360 -21.20 27.79 -8.82
N CYS A 361 -20.90 26.62 -8.34
CA CYS A 361 -19.86 26.38 -7.33
C CYS A 361 -18.54 25.99 -7.97
N CYS A 362 -17.44 26.45 -7.37
CA CYS A 362 -16.07 26.03 -7.72
C CYS A 362 -15.75 24.70 -7.03
N VAL A 363 -15.60 23.64 -7.80
CA VAL A 363 -15.43 22.27 -7.30
C VAL A 363 -14.30 21.55 -8.04
N PRO A 364 -13.71 20.48 -7.45
CA PRO A 364 -12.82 19.57 -8.16
C PRO A 364 -13.52 18.92 -9.35
N THR A 365 -12.87 18.91 -10.51
CA THR A 365 -13.35 18.28 -11.74
C THR A 365 -12.45 17.14 -12.21
N GLU A 366 -11.21 17.15 -11.78
CA GLU A 366 -10.22 16.11 -12.04
C GLU A 366 -9.50 15.81 -10.74
N LEU A 367 -9.42 14.53 -10.42
CA LEU A 367 -8.80 14.02 -9.21
C LEU A 367 -7.81 12.90 -9.58
N SER A 368 -6.74 12.76 -8.82
CA SER A 368 -5.78 11.68 -8.97
C SER A 368 -5.63 10.89 -7.68
N ALA A 369 -5.05 9.69 -7.81
CA ALA A 369 -4.83 8.78 -6.72
C ALA A 369 -3.51 9.07 -6.01
N ILE A 370 -3.37 8.56 -4.77
CA ILE A 370 -2.08 8.40 -4.09
C ILE A 370 -1.90 6.97 -3.63
N SER A 371 -0.66 6.53 -3.59
CA SER A 371 -0.30 5.25 -2.98
C SER A 371 0.19 5.47 -1.56
N MET A 372 -0.32 4.68 -0.63
CA MET A 372 0.10 4.72 0.76
C MET A 372 0.59 3.35 1.22
N LEU A 373 1.71 3.36 1.94
CA LEU A 373 2.26 2.21 2.65
C LEU A 373 1.93 2.37 4.14
N TYR A 374 1.25 1.40 4.72
CA TYR A 374 0.79 1.49 6.10
C TYR A 374 0.71 0.11 6.77
N LEU A 375 0.59 0.10 8.09
CA LEU A 375 0.30 -1.07 8.90
C LEU A 375 -1.21 -1.16 9.14
N ASP A 376 -1.81 -2.33 8.87
CA ASP A 376 -3.21 -2.57 9.17
C ASP A 376 -3.42 -2.95 10.66
N GLU A 377 -4.68 -3.20 11.08
CA GLU A 377 -5.02 -3.59 12.44
C GLU A 377 -4.42 -4.92 12.90
N ASN A 378 -3.85 -5.71 12.00
CA ASN A 378 -3.16 -6.97 12.26
C ASN A 378 -1.63 -6.85 12.11
N GLU A 379 -1.12 -5.61 12.11
CA GLU A 379 0.30 -5.29 11.90
C GLU A 379 0.86 -5.81 10.55
N LYS A 380 0.00 -6.02 9.55
CA LYS A 380 0.44 -6.39 8.21
C LYS A 380 0.73 -5.13 7.40
N VAL A 381 1.84 -5.13 6.70
CA VAL A 381 2.23 -4.01 5.85
C VAL A 381 1.48 -4.07 4.55
N VAL A 382 0.75 -3.01 4.24
CA VAL A 382 -0.13 -2.87 3.08
C VAL A 382 0.31 -1.68 2.25
N LEU A 383 0.49 -1.89 0.96
CA LEU A 383 0.62 -0.85 -0.05
C LEU A 383 -0.68 -0.80 -0.86
N LYS A 384 -1.38 0.32 -0.81
CA LYS A 384 -2.67 0.49 -1.50
C LYS A 384 -2.78 1.82 -2.21
N ASN A 385 -3.45 1.80 -3.36
CA ASN A 385 -3.74 2.97 -4.16
C ASN A 385 -5.14 3.51 -3.81
N TYR A 386 -5.19 4.76 -3.33
CA TYR A 386 -6.43 5.44 -2.95
C TYR A 386 -6.80 6.48 -3.99
N GLN A 387 -8.01 6.34 -4.56
CA GLN A 387 -8.53 7.21 -5.59
C GLN A 387 -9.00 8.55 -5.03
N ASP A 388 -9.06 9.57 -5.89
CA ASP A 388 -9.68 10.88 -5.63
C ASP A 388 -9.06 11.66 -4.45
N MET A 389 -7.76 11.47 -4.22
CA MET A 389 -7.05 12.07 -3.10
C MET A 389 -6.42 13.43 -3.43
N VAL A 390 -6.09 13.69 -4.69
CA VAL A 390 -5.41 14.92 -5.14
C VAL A 390 -6.24 15.65 -6.16
N VAL A 391 -6.47 16.93 -5.96
CA VAL A 391 -7.15 17.80 -6.93
C VAL A 391 -6.20 18.18 -8.05
N GLU A 392 -6.48 17.76 -9.26
CA GLU A 392 -5.72 18.14 -10.46
C GLU A 392 -6.33 19.32 -11.20
N GLY A 393 -7.65 19.39 -11.26
CA GLY A 393 -8.39 20.43 -11.94
C GLY A 393 -9.59 20.93 -11.16
N CYS A 394 -9.93 22.23 -11.34
CA CYS A 394 -11.10 22.85 -10.77
C CYS A 394 -12.01 23.42 -11.87
N GLY A 395 -13.30 23.36 -11.65
CA GLY A 395 -14.30 23.90 -12.56
C GLY A 395 -15.56 24.38 -11.85
N CYS A 396 -16.46 24.97 -12.62
CA CYS A 396 -17.73 25.47 -12.13
C CYS A 396 -18.86 24.45 -12.41
N ARG A 397 -19.57 24.04 -11.35
CA ARG A 397 -20.66 23.04 -11.38
C ARG A 397 -21.91 23.59 -10.70
#